data_6007a6aef6d75cea6ff00942f5178dc4
#
_entry.id   6007a6aef6d75cea6ff00942f5178dc4
#
_cell.length_a   1.000
_cell.length_b   1.000
_cell.length_c   1.000
_cell.angle_alpha   90.00
_cell.angle_beta   90.00
_cell.angle_gamma   90.00
#
_symmetry.space_group_name_H-M   'P 1'
#
loop_
_entity.id
_entity.type
_entity.pdbx_description
1 polymer ?
#
loop_
_entity_poly.entity_id
_entity_poly.type
_entity_poly.pdbx_seq_one_letter_code
_entity_poly.pdbx_strand_id
1 'polypeptide(L)'
;VHLFYLDDAKYILEAGADMVAHSVRDLTVDEAFINLFKEKDKCYVPTVTREVSTFVYESEPEFFSDPYFLKEVDPAVIEELRGPERQARMRNSRSAQGYKKGLDVAMANIGALYKGGVKIAMGTDTGLPGRFQGYFEQMEMHMMVEAGMSPMDVIRASTGVAAACINQGDIGTLEPGKWADLIVLGANPAEDIQNTKTIESVWIAGNRVPE
;
A
#
# COMPACT_ATOMS: atom_id res chain seq x y z
N VAL A 1 -8.36 10.40 6.91
CA VAL A 1 -7.79 11.74 6.67
C VAL A 1 -6.43 11.60 5.99
N HIS A 2 -6.15 12.42 4.95
CA HIS A 2 -4.86 12.49 4.24
C HIS A 2 -3.90 13.37 5.02
N LEU A 3 -2.75 12.84 5.42
CA LEU A 3 -1.71 13.60 6.10
C LEU A 3 -0.34 12.88 6.04
N PHE A 4 0.72 13.59 6.43
CA PHE A 4 2.09 13.14 6.22
C PHE A 4 3.02 13.48 7.41
N TYR A 5 2.51 14.22 8.39
CA TYR A 5 3.27 14.76 9.52
C TYR A 5 2.80 14.15 10.82
N LEU A 6 3.74 13.81 11.69
CA LEU A 6 3.44 13.12 12.95
C LEU A 6 2.52 13.91 13.87
N ASP A 7 2.80 15.21 14.02
CA ASP A 7 2.01 16.05 14.93
C ASP A 7 0.58 16.25 14.42
N ASP A 8 0.41 16.43 13.10
CA ASP A 8 -0.92 16.50 12.47
C ASP A 8 -1.69 15.18 12.65
N ALA A 9 -0.99 14.03 12.52
CA ALA A 9 -1.58 12.72 12.70
C ALA A 9 -2.08 12.51 14.14
N LYS A 10 -1.32 12.91 15.14
CA LYS A 10 -1.74 12.88 16.53
C LYS A 10 -2.97 13.75 16.76
N TYR A 11 -2.92 15.00 16.32
CA TYR A 11 -4.03 15.95 16.48
C TYR A 11 -5.34 15.42 15.87
N ILE A 12 -5.28 14.89 14.65
CA ILE A 12 -6.46 14.37 13.94
C ILE A 12 -7.03 13.12 14.62
N LEU A 13 -6.18 12.22 15.12
CA LEU A 13 -6.63 11.05 15.89
C LEU A 13 -7.29 11.47 17.21
N GLU A 14 -6.72 12.45 17.91
CA GLU A 14 -7.32 13.03 19.13
C GLU A 14 -8.69 13.64 18.83
N ALA A 15 -8.83 14.34 17.70
CA ALA A 15 -10.09 14.91 17.22
C ALA A 15 -11.13 13.87 16.76
N GLY A 16 -10.78 12.57 16.73
CA GLY A 16 -11.71 11.46 16.45
C GLY A 16 -11.72 10.93 15.03
N ALA A 17 -10.68 11.21 14.24
CA ALA A 17 -10.55 10.60 12.91
C ALA A 17 -10.49 9.05 13.02
N ASP A 18 -11.17 8.35 12.11
CA ASP A 18 -11.25 6.88 12.11
C ASP A 18 -10.02 6.22 11.47
N MET A 19 -9.35 6.94 10.57
CA MET A 19 -8.24 6.42 9.80
C MET A 19 -7.26 7.53 9.43
N VAL A 20 -5.97 7.20 9.54
CA VAL A 20 -4.88 8.00 8.98
C VAL A 20 -4.44 7.34 7.68
N ALA A 21 -4.59 8.06 6.57
CA ALA A 21 -4.13 7.64 5.26
C ALA A 21 -2.85 8.37 4.87
N HIS A 22 -1.97 7.64 4.24
CA HIS A 22 -0.60 7.94 3.83
C HIS A 22 0.43 7.83 4.96
N SER A 23 1.67 7.76 4.54
CA SER A 23 2.79 7.55 5.44
C SER A 23 3.13 8.80 6.25
N VAL A 24 3.18 8.69 7.56
CA VAL A 24 3.95 9.64 8.38
C VAL A 24 5.42 9.47 8.02
N ARG A 25 6.04 10.53 7.50
CA ARG A 25 7.39 10.45 6.89
C ARG A 25 8.33 11.60 7.25
N ASP A 26 7.89 12.52 8.06
CA ASP A 26 8.70 13.65 8.55
C ASP A 26 9.53 13.28 9.77
N LEU A 27 8.92 12.53 10.70
CA LEU A 27 9.52 12.11 11.97
C LEU A 27 9.26 10.63 12.24
N THR A 28 10.14 10.03 13.03
CA THR A 28 9.93 8.68 13.58
C THR A 28 8.76 8.70 14.56
N VAL A 29 7.83 7.76 14.42
CA VAL A 29 6.68 7.62 15.34
C VAL A 29 7.18 7.25 16.74
N ASP A 30 6.48 7.77 17.74
CA ASP A 30 6.75 7.54 19.15
C ASP A 30 5.68 6.65 19.81
N GLU A 31 5.96 6.23 21.05
CA GLU A 31 5.02 5.41 21.84
C GLU A 31 3.66 6.09 22.04
N ALA A 32 3.63 7.41 22.18
CA ALA A 32 2.39 8.16 22.35
C ALA A 32 1.49 8.02 21.13
N PHE A 33 2.06 8.09 19.92
CA PHE A 33 1.31 7.88 18.67
C PHE A 33 0.81 6.44 18.53
N ILE A 34 1.64 5.43 18.86
CA ILE A 34 1.26 4.02 18.86
C ILE A 34 0.10 3.77 19.83
N ASN A 35 0.20 4.31 21.06
CA ASN A 35 -0.83 4.14 22.07
C ASN A 35 -2.14 4.82 21.67
N LEU A 36 -2.07 6.01 21.06
CA LEU A 36 -3.24 6.72 20.56
C LEU A 36 -4.06 5.90 19.55
N PHE A 37 -3.40 5.20 18.61
CA PHE A 37 -4.08 4.28 17.69
C PHE A 37 -4.79 3.14 18.42
N LYS A 38 -4.11 2.54 19.40
CA LYS A 38 -4.63 1.39 20.13
C LYS A 38 -5.79 1.76 21.06
N GLU A 39 -5.64 2.85 21.81
CA GLU A 39 -6.68 3.34 22.74
C GLU A 39 -7.95 3.75 22.01
N LYS A 40 -7.82 4.33 20.84
CA LYS A 40 -8.94 4.78 20.01
C LYS A 40 -9.44 3.72 19.02
N ASP A 41 -8.77 2.56 18.95
CA ASP A 41 -9.09 1.47 18.01
C ASP A 41 -9.14 1.91 16.54
N LYS A 42 -8.16 2.71 16.11
CA LYS A 42 -8.11 3.30 14.76
C LYS A 42 -7.18 2.55 13.82
N CYS A 43 -7.28 2.85 12.53
CA CYS A 43 -6.52 2.21 11.46
C CYS A 43 -5.49 3.15 10.84
N TYR A 44 -4.35 2.57 10.47
CA TYR A 44 -3.31 3.22 9.68
C TYR A 44 -3.21 2.60 8.29
N VAL A 45 -3.15 3.42 7.23
CA VAL A 45 -3.04 2.98 5.82
C VAL A 45 -1.84 3.66 5.18
N PRO A 46 -0.68 3.00 5.08
CA PRO A 46 0.60 3.65 4.74
C PRO A 46 0.68 4.19 3.31
N THR A 47 0.19 3.47 2.31
CA THR A 47 0.28 3.83 0.88
C THR A 47 1.69 4.23 0.42
N VAL A 48 2.72 3.45 0.79
CA VAL A 48 4.12 3.79 0.48
C VAL A 48 4.43 3.79 -1.02
N THR A 49 3.71 3.01 -1.81
CA THR A 49 3.80 3.04 -3.27
C THR A 49 3.38 4.39 -3.86
N ARG A 50 2.45 5.09 -3.22
CA ARG A 50 2.15 6.49 -3.55
C ARG A 50 3.38 7.36 -3.37
N GLU A 51 4.15 7.19 -2.30
CA GLU A 51 5.39 7.93 -2.07
C GLU A 51 6.42 7.63 -3.17
N VAL A 52 6.63 6.35 -3.47
CA VAL A 52 7.50 5.88 -4.56
C VAL A 52 7.13 6.51 -5.89
N SER A 53 5.84 6.59 -6.24
CA SER A 53 5.35 7.15 -7.50
C SER A 53 5.76 8.61 -7.72
N THR A 54 6.10 9.33 -6.67
CA THR A 54 6.48 10.75 -6.77
C THR A 54 7.90 10.99 -7.25
N PHE A 55 8.77 9.97 -7.20
CA PHE A 55 10.19 10.10 -7.57
C PHE A 55 10.73 8.97 -8.46
N VAL A 56 10.09 7.81 -8.49
CA VAL A 56 10.62 6.61 -9.17
C VAL A 56 10.91 6.86 -10.67
N TYR A 57 10.15 7.72 -11.29
CA TYR A 57 10.31 8.11 -12.70
C TYR A 57 11.36 9.22 -12.93
N GLU A 58 12.26 9.45 -11.98
CA GLU A 58 13.47 10.26 -12.23
C GLU A 58 14.49 9.54 -13.11
N SER A 59 14.35 8.22 -13.22
CA SER A 59 15.03 7.31 -14.14
C SER A 59 14.02 6.27 -14.65
N GLU A 60 14.48 5.31 -15.44
CA GLU A 60 13.64 4.17 -15.81
C GLU A 60 13.52 3.22 -14.61
N PRO A 61 12.30 2.94 -14.10
CA PRO A 61 12.12 1.99 -13.02
C PRO A 61 12.40 0.55 -13.47
N GLU A 62 12.97 -0.28 -12.59
CA GLU A 62 13.25 -1.69 -12.87
C GLU A 62 11.99 -2.47 -13.26
N PHE A 63 10.85 -2.13 -12.70
CA PHE A 63 9.59 -2.81 -12.98
C PHE A 63 9.06 -2.57 -14.40
N PHE A 64 9.63 -1.64 -15.17
CA PHE A 64 9.32 -1.52 -16.59
C PHE A 64 9.79 -2.71 -17.42
N SER A 65 10.59 -3.60 -16.86
CA SER A 65 10.98 -4.88 -17.44
C SER A 65 10.30 -6.10 -16.79
N ASP A 66 9.45 -5.90 -15.77
CA ASP A 66 8.71 -6.99 -15.10
C ASP A 66 7.61 -7.54 -16.05
N PRO A 67 7.64 -8.84 -16.42
CA PRO A 67 6.62 -9.43 -17.27
C PRO A 67 5.20 -9.33 -16.69
N TYR A 68 5.05 -9.34 -15.36
CA TYR A 68 3.76 -9.17 -14.70
C TYR A 68 3.21 -7.76 -14.92
N PHE A 69 4.07 -6.74 -14.84
CA PHE A 69 3.70 -5.35 -15.13
C PHE A 69 3.32 -5.14 -16.60
N LEU A 70 4.15 -5.70 -17.50
CA LEU A 70 3.99 -5.51 -18.95
C LEU A 70 2.75 -6.19 -19.53
N LYS A 71 2.15 -7.13 -18.81
CA LYS A 71 0.96 -7.86 -19.25
C LYS A 71 -0.27 -6.95 -19.45
N GLU A 72 -0.43 -5.95 -18.58
CA GLU A 72 -1.66 -5.16 -18.51
C GLU A 72 -1.45 -3.65 -18.73
N VAL A 73 -0.19 -3.19 -18.81
CA VAL A 73 0.11 -1.77 -18.97
C VAL A 73 -0.02 -1.32 -20.41
N ASP A 74 -0.56 -0.11 -20.62
CA ASP A 74 -0.52 0.55 -21.93
C ASP A 74 0.91 0.99 -22.25
N PRO A 75 1.53 0.48 -23.35
CA PRO A 75 2.87 0.85 -23.75
C PRO A 75 3.04 2.37 -23.97
N ALA A 76 2.00 3.08 -24.38
CA ALA A 76 2.07 4.54 -24.57
C ALA A 76 2.32 5.28 -23.24
N VAL A 77 1.79 4.77 -22.14
CA VAL A 77 2.04 5.34 -20.81
C VAL A 77 3.50 5.12 -20.39
N ILE A 78 4.07 3.94 -20.70
CA ILE A 78 5.49 3.68 -20.44
C ILE A 78 6.37 4.67 -21.20
N GLU A 79 6.11 4.87 -22.50
CA GLU A 79 6.88 5.81 -23.34
C GLU A 79 6.79 7.26 -22.81
N GLU A 80 5.62 7.69 -22.35
CA GLU A 80 5.46 9.00 -21.72
C GLU A 80 6.32 9.11 -20.45
N LEU A 81 6.31 8.07 -19.61
CA LEU A 81 7.05 8.05 -18.34
C LEU A 81 8.58 7.98 -18.55
N ARG A 82 9.04 7.37 -19.65
CA ARG A 82 10.45 7.32 -20.06
C ARG A 82 10.97 8.65 -20.62
N GLY A 83 10.09 9.57 -20.95
CA GLY A 83 10.44 10.83 -21.59
C GLY A 83 11.54 11.60 -20.84
N PRO A 84 12.66 12.01 -21.50
CA PRO A 84 13.80 12.62 -20.84
C PRO A 84 13.47 13.94 -20.13
N GLU A 85 12.54 14.70 -20.65
CA GLU A 85 12.07 15.95 -20.03
C GLU A 85 11.31 15.67 -18.72
N ARG A 86 10.49 14.62 -18.71
CA ARG A 86 9.76 14.19 -17.50
C ARG A 86 10.74 13.72 -16.44
N GLN A 87 11.67 12.87 -16.81
CA GLN A 87 12.71 12.40 -15.88
C GLN A 87 13.54 13.55 -15.31
N ALA A 88 13.98 14.50 -16.17
CA ALA A 88 14.74 15.67 -15.74
C ALA A 88 13.90 16.56 -14.77
N ARG A 89 12.64 16.79 -15.07
CA ARG A 89 11.73 17.54 -14.20
C ARG A 89 11.59 16.87 -12.83
N MET A 90 11.48 15.55 -12.80
CA MET A 90 11.35 14.79 -11.54
C MET A 90 12.65 14.82 -10.73
N ARG A 91 13.81 14.60 -11.35
CA ARG A 91 15.13 14.75 -10.70
C ARG A 91 15.34 16.13 -10.07
N ASN A 92 14.86 17.18 -10.72
CA ASN A 92 15.01 18.56 -10.27
C ASN A 92 13.85 19.04 -9.34
N SER A 93 12.83 18.21 -9.13
CA SER A 93 11.72 18.54 -8.28
C SER A 93 12.11 18.44 -6.79
N ARG A 94 12.09 19.59 -6.10
CA ARG A 94 12.32 19.64 -4.65
C ARG A 94 11.33 18.77 -3.89
N SER A 95 10.08 18.72 -4.33
CA SER A 95 9.04 17.87 -3.74
C SER A 95 9.38 16.39 -3.91
N ALA A 96 9.69 15.93 -5.15
CA ALA A 96 10.05 14.53 -5.41
C ALA A 96 11.26 14.08 -4.56
N GLN A 97 12.28 14.91 -4.47
CA GLN A 97 13.45 14.63 -3.62
C GLN A 97 13.11 14.60 -2.11
N GLY A 98 12.13 15.39 -1.68
CA GLY A 98 11.59 15.33 -0.31
C GLY A 98 10.89 14.00 -0.03
N TYR A 99 10.06 13.51 -0.95
CA TYR A 99 9.40 12.21 -0.85
C TYR A 99 10.41 11.06 -0.81
N LYS A 100 11.42 11.11 -1.68
CA LYS A 100 12.49 10.10 -1.73
C LYS A 100 13.23 10.00 -0.38
N LYS A 101 13.57 11.13 0.24
CA LYS A 101 14.22 11.16 1.56
C LYS A 101 13.31 10.70 2.68
N GLY A 102 12.01 10.96 2.58
CA GLY A 102 11.03 10.57 3.59
C GLY A 102 10.67 9.07 3.56
N LEU A 103 11.00 8.35 2.48
CA LEU A 103 10.61 6.95 2.32
C LEU A 103 11.19 6.06 3.41
N ASP A 104 12.46 6.22 3.77
CA ASP A 104 13.12 5.41 4.81
C ASP A 104 12.42 5.60 6.17
N VAL A 105 12.03 6.83 6.49
CA VAL A 105 11.26 7.14 7.71
C VAL A 105 9.89 6.48 7.65
N ALA A 106 9.19 6.59 6.52
CA ALA A 106 7.89 5.96 6.32
C ALA A 106 7.94 4.44 6.52
N MET A 107 8.94 3.76 5.92
CA MET A 107 9.14 2.32 6.06
C MET A 107 9.46 1.92 7.50
N ALA A 108 10.34 2.64 8.17
CA ALA A 108 10.67 2.40 9.58
C ALA A 108 9.44 2.58 10.49
N ASN A 109 8.59 3.57 10.18
CA ASN A 109 7.37 3.86 10.92
C ASN A 109 6.33 2.73 10.76
N ILE A 110 6.18 2.14 9.56
CA ILE A 110 5.32 0.96 9.38
C ILE A 110 5.77 -0.17 10.30
N GLY A 111 7.07 -0.47 10.32
CA GLY A 111 7.64 -1.51 11.19
C GLY A 111 7.43 -1.22 12.68
N ALA A 112 7.54 0.03 13.10
CA ALA A 112 7.32 0.44 14.49
C ALA A 112 5.83 0.32 14.88
N LEU A 113 4.91 0.79 14.03
CA LEU A 113 3.47 0.69 14.23
C LEU A 113 3.01 -0.78 14.27
N TYR A 114 3.51 -1.61 13.36
CA TYR A 114 3.22 -3.04 13.35
C TYR A 114 3.67 -3.74 14.64
N LYS A 115 4.93 -3.54 15.07
CA LYS A 115 5.46 -4.08 16.33
C LYS A 115 4.69 -3.56 17.55
N GLY A 116 4.20 -2.33 17.47
CA GLY A 116 3.36 -1.71 18.49
C GLY A 116 1.92 -2.25 18.53
N GLY A 117 1.51 -3.08 17.58
CA GLY A 117 0.17 -3.70 17.52
C GLY A 117 -0.92 -2.76 17.00
N VAL A 118 -0.53 -1.75 16.19
CA VAL A 118 -1.49 -0.89 15.49
C VAL A 118 -2.16 -1.65 14.34
N LYS A 119 -3.45 -1.43 14.12
CA LYS A 119 -4.18 -1.96 12.98
C LYS A 119 -3.69 -1.28 11.70
N ILE A 120 -2.96 -2.02 10.86
CA ILE A 120 -2.48 -1.54 9.57
C ILE A 120 -3.31 -2.20 8.48
N ALA A 121 -3.98 -1.40 7.65
CA ALA A 121 -4.66 -1.86 6.45
C ALA A 121 -3.83 -1.50 5.21
N MET A 122 -3.82 -2.37 4.21
CA MET A 122 -3.17 -2.11 2.92
C MET A 122 -4.01 -1.13 2.10
N GLY A 123 -3.34 -0.21 1.43
CA GLY A 123 -3.88 0.70 0.44
C GLY A 123 -2.76 1.37 -0.34
N THR A 124 -3.03 1.83 -1.56
CA THR A 124 -2.01 2.29 -2.51
C THR A 124 -2.18 3.72 -3.01
N ASP A 125 -3.41 4.25 -2.96
CA ASP A 125 -3.77 5.51 -3.62
C ASP A 125 -3.50 5.48 -5.15
N THR A 126 -3.74 4.31 -5.79
CA THR A 126 -3.63 4.11 -7.25
C THR A 126 -4.75 4.83 -8.02
N GLY A 127 -4.65 4.82 -9.37
CA GLY A 127 -5.63 5.42 -10.27
C GLY A 127 -5.24 6.80 -10.83
N LEU A 128 -4.13 7.38 -10.40
CA LEU A 128 -3.51 8.54 -11.03
C LEU A 128 -2.46 8.11 -12.06
N PRO A 129 -2.15 8.94 -13.07
CA PRO A 129 -1.11 8.62 -14.05
C PRO A 129 0.24 8.24 -13.40
N GLY A 130 0.76 7.09 -13.77
CA GLY A 130 1.99 6.54 -13.19
C GLY A 130 1.81 5.83 -11.84
N ARG A 131 0.57 5.57 -11.42
CA ARG A 131 0.21 4.73 -10.28
C ARG A 131 -0.65 3.58 -10.80
N PHE A 132 -0.01 2.48 -11.13
CA PHE A 132 -0.61 1.38 -11.87
C PHE A 132 -1.41 0.46 -10.95
N GLN A 133 -2.72 0.42 -11.17
CA GLN A 133 -3.62 -0.52 -10.49
C GLN A 133 -3.20 -1.96 -10.79
N GLY A 134 -3.38 -2.84 -9.83
CA GLY A 134 -2.92 -4.23 -9.89
C GLY A 134 -1.44 -4.38 -9.54
N TYR A 135 -0.55 -3.61 -10.17
CA TYR A 135 0.89 -3.70 -9.92
C TYR A 135 1.32 -3.02 -8.61
N PHE A 136 0.79 -1.82 -8.35
CA PHE A 136 1.17 -1.08 -7.14
C PHE A 136 0.61 -1.72 -5.87
N GLU A 137 -0.52 -2.42 -5.94
CA GLU A 137 -1.01 -3.25 -4.83
C GLU A 137 -0.03 -4.39 -4.50
N GLN A 138 0.54 -5.04 -5.52
CA GLN A 138 1.59 -6.05 -5.32
C GLN A 138 2.87 -5.44 -4.73
N MET A 139 3.26 -4.26 -5.22
CA MET A 139 4.42 -3.53 -4.70
C MET A 139 4.19 -3.09 -3.25
N GLU A 140 3.02 -2.59 -2.89
CA GLU A 140 2.68 -2.18 -1.53
C GLU A 140 2.79 -3.36 -0.56
N MET A 141 2.21 -4.51 -0.91
CA MET A 141 2.32 -5.72 -0.09
C MET A 141 3.78 -6.15 0.12
N HIS A 142 4.60 -6.07 -0.94
CA HIS A 142 6.02 -6.36 -0.84
C HIS A 142 6.74 -5.39 0.10
N MET A 143 6.52 -4.09 -0.05
CA MET A 143 7.12 -3.06 0.80
C MET A 143 6.66 -3.18 2.27
N MET A 144 5.43 -3.60 2.53
CA MET A 144 4.99 -3.87 3.91
C MET A 144 5.76 -5.04 4.53
N VAL A 145 6.10 -6.08 3.75
CA VAL A 145 6.98 -7.17 4.22
C VAL A 145 8.40 -6.65 4.46
N GLU A 146 8.95 -5.84 3.56
CA GLU A 146 10.27 -5.20 3.75
C GLU A 146 10.30 -4.30 5.00
N ALA A 147 9.17 -3.66 5.35
CA ALA A 147 9.03 -2.89 6.58
C ALA A 147 8.97 -3.75 7.86
N GLY A 148 8.93 -5.09 7.71
CA GLY A 148 9.03 -6.06 8.81
C GLY A 148 7.71 -6.74 9.19
N MET A 149 6.64 -6.60 8.41
CA MET A 149 5.42 -7.37 8.59
C MET A 149 5.61 -8.81 8.09
N SER A 150 4.94 -9.78 8.71
CA SER A 150 4.93 -11.13 8.13
C SER A 150 4.07 -11.17 6.86
N PRO A 151 4.38 -12.04 5.86
CA PRO A 151 3.54 -12.18 4.67
C PRO A 151 2.07 -12.45 5.01
N MET A 152 1.80 -13.29 6.03
CA MET A 152 0.43 -13.57 6.47
C MET A 152 -0.27 -12.34 7.06
N ASP A 153 0.45 -11.48 7.80
CA ASP A 153 -0.15 -10.27 8.35
C ASP A 153 -0.37 -9.20 7.27
N VAL A 154 0.44 -9.19 6.21
CA VAL A 154 0.19 -8.36 5.02
C VAL A 154 -1.07 -8.85 4.27
N ILE A 155 -1.27 -10.16 4.13
CA ILE A 155 -2.51 -10.71 3.56
C ILE A 155 -3.72 -10.30 4.42
N ARG A 156 -3.62 -10.40 5.75
CA ARG A 156 -4.69 -9.94 6.65
C ARG A 156 -4.94 -8.43 6.52
N ALA A 157 -3.88 -7.63 6.43
CA ALA A 157 -3.95 -6.19 6.21
C ALA A 157 -4.64 -5.82 4.88
N SER A 158 -4.50 -6.68 3.86
CA SER A 158 -5.09 -6.50 2.53
C SER A 158 -6.54 -7.04 2.42
N THR A 159 -7.02 -7.74 3.43
CA THR A 159 -8.33 -8.43 3.44
C THR A 159 -9.15 -8.10 4.69
N GLY A 160 -9.16 -8.94 5.69
CA GLY A 160 -10.01 -8.81 6.87
C GLY A 160 -9.77 -7.54 7.69
N VAL A 161 -8.52 -7.10 7.85
CA VAL A 161 -8.22 -5.84 8.56
C VAL A 161 -8.69 -4.65 7.75
N ALA A 162 -8.45 -4.63 6.42
CA ALA A 162 -8.94 -3.57 5.55
C ALA A 162 -10.46 -3.46 5.59
N ALA A 163 -11.17 -4.59 5.50
CA ALA A 163 -12.63 -4.65 5.61
C ALA A 163 -13.13 -4.08 6.95
N ALA A 164 -12.49 -4.46 8.06
CA ALA A 164 -12.82 -3.94 9.38
C ALA A 164 -12.58 -2.43 9.49
N CYS A 165 -11.49 -1.91 8.92
CA CYS A 165 -11.15 -0.49 8.94
C CYS A 165 -12.17 0.39 8.19
N ILE A 166 -12.89 -0.17 7.22
CA ILE A 166 -13.95 0.53 6.47
C ILE A 166 -15.36 0.11 6.90
N ASN A 167 -15.48 -0.60 8.02
CA ASN A 167 -16.75 -1.10 8.58
C ASN A 167 -17.56 -1.99 7.63
N GLN A 168 -16.89 -2.80 6.81
CA GLN A 168 -17.51 -3.79 5.92
C GLN A 168 -17.38 -5.19 6.55
N GLY A 169 -18.42 -5.64 7.25
CA GLY A 169 -18.41 -6.91 7.98
C GLY A 169 -18.67 -8.15 7.12
N ASP A 170 -19.12 -7.97 5.90
CA ASP A 170 -19.55 -9.03 4.97
C ASP A 170 -18.49 -9.41 3.91
N ILE A 171 -17.33 -8.79 3.94
CA ILE A 171 -16.18 -9.06 3.06
C ILE A 171 -14.88 -9.31 3.86
N GLY A 172 -13.81 -9.63 3.17
CA GLY A 172 -12.44 -9.68 3.69
C GLY A 172 -12.05 -11.00 4.39
N THR A 173 -13.00 -11.90 4.64
CA THR A 173 -12.71 -13.24 5.18
C THR A 173 -13.58 -14.30 4.51
N LEU A 174 -13.09 -15.55 4.43
CA LEU A 174 -13.82 -16.68 3.88
C LEU A 174 -14.63 -17.36 4.99
N GLU A 175 -15.84 -16.89 5.23
CA GLU A 175 -16.75 -17.38 6.26
C GLU A 175 -18.17 -17.55 5.70
N PRO A 176 -18.96 -18.52 6.23
CA PRO A 176 -20.37 -18.66 5.83
C PRO A 176 -21.16 -17.37 6.04
N GLY A 177 -21.92 -16.95 5.04
CA GLY A 177 -22.75 -15.76 5.08
C GLY A 177 -22.07 -14.48 4.59
N LYS A 178 -20.79 -14.52 4.24
CA LYS A 178 -20.06 -13.41 3.60
C LYS A 178 -20.05 -13.53 2.09
N TRP A 179 -19.70 -12.43 1.43
CA TRP A 179 -19.48 -12.43 -0.01
C TRP A 179 -18.33 -13.36 -0.38
N ALA A 180 -18.52 -14.15 -1.42
CA ALA A 180 -17.49 -15.04 -1.95
C ALA A 180 -16.60 -14.27 -2.95
N ASP A 181 -15.91 -13.25 -2.44
CA ASP A 181 -14.88 -12.47 -3.16
C ASP A 181 -13.53 -13.08 -2.81
N LEU A 182 -12.92 -13.77 -3.76
CA LEU A 182 -11.67 -14.49 -3.51
C LEU A 182 -10.78 -14.56 -4.74
N ILE A 183 -9.49 -14.75 -4.50
CA ILE A 183 -8.48 -14.99 -5.52
C ILE A 183 -7.87 -16.37 -5.23
N VAL A 184 -7.79 -17.22 -6.26
CA VAL A 184 -7.05 -18.49 -6.20
C VAL A 184 -5.65 -18.24 -6.75
N LEU A 185 -4.65 -18.66 -5.98
CA LEU A 185 -3.24 -18.48 -6.28
C LEU A 185 -2.56 -19.83 -6.55
N GLY A 186 -1.61 -19.85 -7.49
CA GLY A 186 -0.84 -21.04 -7.84
C GLY A 186 0.28 -21.38 -6.85
N ALA A 187 0.64 -20.47 -5.93
CA ALA A 187 1.65 -20.67 -4.91
C ALA A 187 1.26 -20.02 -3.58
N ASN A 188 1.89 -20.46 -2.50
CA ASN A 188 1.54 -20.03 -1.14
C ASN A 188 2.06 -18.62 -0.81
N PRO A 189 1.19 -17.60 -0.69
CA PRO A 189 1.62 -16.23 -0.40
C PRO A 189 2.06 -16.02 1.06
N ALA A 190 1.79 -16.98 1.96
CA ALA A 190 2.28 -16.92 3.34
C ALA A 190 3.76 -17.31 3.46
N GLU A 191 4.31 -18.02 2.46
CA GLU A 191 5.73 -18.35 2.38
C GLU A 191 6.52 -17.21 1.70
N ASP A 192 5.96 -16.65 0.63
CA ASP A 192 6.52 -15.51 -0.10
C ASP A 192 5.38 -14.63 -0.60
N ILE A 193 5.37 -13.37 -0.20
CA ILE A 193 4.33 -12.41 -0.61
C ILE A 193 4.30 -12.21 -2.14
N GLN A 194 5.40 -12.44 -2.86
CA GLN A 194 5.43 -12.37 -4.33
C GLN A 194 4.49 -13.41 -4.98
N ASN A 195 4.15 -14.48 -4.26
CA ASN A 195 3.20 -15.50 -4.73
C ASN A 195 1.77 -14.95 -4.90
N THR A 196 1.45 -13.76 -4.39
CA THR A 196 0.19 -13.05 -4.70
C THR A 196 0.06 -12.70 -6.18
N LYS A 197 1.15 -12.68 -6.94
CA LYS A 197 1.17 -12.49 -8.40
C LYS A 197 0.76 -13.75 -9.18
N THR A 198 0.72 -14.94 -8.55
CA THR A 198 0.41 -16.23 -9.20
C THR A 198 -1.10 -16.46 -9.32
N ILE A 199 -1.84 -15.47 -9.82
CA ILE A 199 -3.29 -15.51 -9.92
C ILE A 199 -3.74 -16.55 -10.93
N GLU A 200 -4.51 -17.56 -10.49
CA GLU A 200 -5.15 -18.57 -11.34
C GLU A 200 -6.61 -18.23 -11.64
N SER A 201 -7.32 -17.64 -10.69
CA SER A 201 -8.68 -17.16 -10.92
C SER A 201 -9.10 -16.11 -9.90
N VAL A 202 -10.02 -15.26 -10.31
CA VAL A 202 -10.68 -14.24 -9.48
C VAL A 202 -12.18 -14.55 -9.44
N TRP A 203 -12.76 -14.43 -8.25
CA TRP A 203 -14.19 -14.66 -8.01
C TRP A 203 -14.78 -13.44 -7.31
N ILE A 204 -15.90 -12.95 -7.81
CA ILE A 204 -16.65 -11.83 -7.24
C ILE A 204 -18.10 -12.29 -7.02
N ALA A 205 -18.57 -12.16 -5.80
CA ALA A 205 -19.90 -12.61 -5.39
C ALA A 205 -20.18 -14.09 -5.79
N GLY A 206 -19.16 -14.94 -5.70
CA GLY A 206 -19.24 -16.34 -6.06
C GLY A 206 -19.23 -16.64 -7.57
N ASN A 207 -19.04 -15.64 -8.41
CA ASN A 207 -18.94 -15.81 -9.86
C ASN A 207 -17.48 -15.64 -10.30
N ARG A 208 -16.99 -16.60 -11.09
CA ARG A 208 -15.65 -16.50 -11.68
C ARG A 208 -15.60 -15.37 -12.69
N VAL A 209 -14.61 -14.48 -12.53
CA VAL A 209 -14.34 -13.42 -13.51
C VAL A 209 -13.77 -14.07 -14.77
N PRO A 210 -14.28 -13.77 -15.97
CA PRO A 210 -13.69 -14.25 -17.24
C PRO A 210 -12.25 -13.77 -17.41
N GLU A 211 -11.44 -14.58 -18.10
CA GLU A 211 -10.07 -14.21 -18.49
C GLU A 211 -10.08 -13.19 -19.62
#